data_7089d642b07cf56db49f80f63d5c5752
#
_entry.id   7089d642b07cf56db49f80f63d5c5752
#
_cell.length_a   1.000
_cell.length_b   1.000
_cell.length_c   1.000
_cell.angle_alpha   90.00
_cell.angle_beta   90.00
_cell.angle_gamma   90.00
#
_symmetry.space_group_name_H-M   'P 1'
#
loop_
_entity.id
_entity.type
_entity.pdbx_description
1 polymer ?
#
loop_
_entity_poly.entity_id
_entity_poly.type
_entity_poly.pdbx_seq_one_letter_code
_entity_poly.pdbx_strand_id
1 'polypeptide(L)'
;MNAVMKAAHLTLLFSVCLLFASCATTLPTDYARTFSTSLSAPEETDLGRFFQHEISAHPGKSGVMLIPTGEWGFRTRAGLSNQAERTIDLQYYIWENDLTGRILAERILRAADRGVRVRMLLDHITTTKTDFNLARMDRHPNIEIRLFNPFNKSTLLGIELFFNLSRLNHRMHNKAFIVDNAIAIVGGRNIGDHYFGISAAANFRDLDLAAVGPVVQDLSASFDEYWNSKYSVPVNVITGEQFEEEELREKQTQLYGWVAELEKFPYPIDTASDSVWAR
;
A
#
# COMPACT_ATOMS: atom_id res chain seq x y z
N MET A 1 41.45 -32.72 32.89
CA MET A 1 41.39 -31.43 32.10
C MET A 1 40.23 -31.36 31.09
N ASN A 2 39.81 -32.47 30.47
CA ASN A 2 38.80 -32.44 29.40
C ASN A 2 37.32 -32.25 29.84
N ALA A 3 36.89 -32.68 31.03
CA ALA A 3 35.48 -32.58 31.43
C ALA A 3 35.11 -31.16 31.92
N VAL A 4 35.99 -30.52 32.68
CA VAL A 4 35.78 -29.16 33.19
C VAL A 4 35.81 -28.12 32.06
N MET A 5 36.69 -28.29 31.08
CA MET A 5 36.71 -27.43 29.89
C MET A 5 35.46 -27.60 29.01
N LYS A 6 34.97 -28.82 28.83
CA LYS A 6 33.71 -29.06 28.09
C LYS A 6 32.50 -28.44 28.79
N ALA A 7 32.43 -28.57 30.13
CA ALA A 7 31.37 -27.92 30.91
C ALA A 7 31.42 -26.39 30.79
N ALA A 8 32.62 -25.80 30.92
CA ALA A 8 32.79 -24.34 30.75
C ALA A 8 32.40 -23.84 29.35
N HIS A 9 32.72 -24.56 28.30
CA HIS A 9 32.32 -24.22 26.92
C HIS A 9 30.80 -24.35 26.72
N LEU A 10 30.20 -25.39 27.31
CA LEU A 10 28.74 -25.60 27.25
C LEU A 10 27.97 -24.48 27.97
N THR A 11 28.48 -24.08 29.16
CA THR A 11 27.89 -22.99 29.95
C THR A 11 28.05 -21.64 29.23
N LEU A 12 29.20 -21.39 28.61
CA LEU A 12 29.44 -20.19 27.84
C LEU A 12 28.55 -20.13 26.61
N LEU A 13 28.41 -21.23 25.84
CA LEU A 13 27.49 -21.34 24.70
C LEU A 13 26.03 -21.11 25.15
N PHE A 14 25.61 -21.70 26.26
CA PHE A 14 24.26 -21.53 26.81
C PHE A 14 23.99 -20.11 27.28
N SER A 15 24.99 -19.45 27.92
CA SER A 15 24.90 -18.05 28.32
C SER A 15 24.87 -17.11 27.11
N VAL A 16 25.64 -17.39 26.09
CA VAL A 16 25.60 -16.64 24.79
C VAL A 16 24.25 -16.83 24.09
N CYS A 17 23.71 -18.05 24.07
CA CYS A 17 22.36 -18.30 23.53
C CYS A 17 21.26 -17.59 24.32
N LEU A 18 21.37 -17.50 25.65
CA LEU A 18 20.43 -16.76 26.50
C LEU A 18 20.51 -15.25 26.29
N LEU A 19 21.69 -14.70 26.03
CA LEU A 19 21.85 -13.28 25.68
C LEU A 19 21.22 -12.95 24.31
N PHE A 20 21.27 -13.87 23.36
CA PHE A 20 20.61 -13.70 22.06
C PHE A 20 19.09 -13.93 22.14
N ALA A 21 18.58 -14.76 23.05
CA ALA A 21 17.14 -14.96 23.25
C ALA A 21 16.42 -13.72 23.79
N SER A 22 17.15 -12.81 24.49
CA SER A 22 16.62 -11.53 24.99
C SER A 22 16.41 -10.48 23.88
N CYS A 23 16.92 -10.72 22.67
CA CYS A 23 16.77 -9.83 21.53
C CYS A 23 15.69 -10.31 20.53
N ALA A 24 14.71 -11.09 20.98
CA ALA A 24 13.53 -11.38 20.16
C ALA A 24 12.81 -10.03 19.89
N THR A 25 13.05 -9.46 18.72
CA THR A 25 12.52 -8.16 18.34
C THR A 25 11.03 -8.28 18.10
N THR A 26 10.28 -7.79 19.06
CA THR A 26 8.83 -7.63 18.94
C THR A 26 8.52 -6.47 18.00
N LEU A 27 7.35 -6.50 17.37
CA LEU A 27 6.82 -5.33 16.69
C LEU A 27 6.82 -4.13 17.64
N PRO A 28 7.06 -2.90 17.17
CA PRO A 28 6.89 -1.72 18.01
C PRO A 28 5.51 -1.72 18.63
N THR A 29 5.43 -1.48 19.95
CA THR A 29 4.17 -1.42 20.69
C THR A 29 3.99 -0.09 21.42
N ASP A 30 5.06 0.70 21.51
CA ASP A 30 5.06 1.99 22.19
C ASP A 30 4.73 3.13 21.21
N TYR A 31 3.51 3.09 20.70
CA TYR A 31 2.93 4.18 19.89
C TYR A 31 1.40 4.18 20.01
N ALA A 32 0.79 5.35 19.84
CA ALA A 32 -0.66 5.48 19.81
C ALA A 32 -1.21 4.81 18.54
N ARG A 33 -2.06 3.79 18.72
CA ARG A 33 -2.73 3.13 17.60
C ARG A 33 -4.02 3.87 17.27
N THR A 34 -4.14 4.29 16.03
CA THR A 34 -5.38 4.86 15.49
C THR A 34 -6.22 3.74 14.85
N PHE A 35 -7.54 3.82 15.05
CA PHE A 35 -8.51 2.94 14.40
C PHE A 35 -9.30 3.75 13.40
N SER A 36 -9.47 3.20 12.21
CA SER A 36 -10.33 3.80 11.19
C SER A 36 -10.96 2.73 10.32
N THR A 37 -12.13 3.07 9.78
CA THR A 37 -12.92 2.19 8.92
C THR A 37 -13.17 2.83 7.57
N SER A 38 -13.66 2.02 6.63
CA SER A 38 -14.11 2.46 5.32
C SER A 38 -15.24 3.49 5.40
N LEU A 39 -15.49 4.18 4.30
CA LEU A 39 -16.60 5.13 4.17
C LEU A 39 -17.94 4.41 4.37
N SER A 40 -18.80 4.94 5.23
CA SER A 40 -20.09 4.32 5.56
C SER A 40 -21.21 4.63 4.56
N ALA A 41 -21.10 5.75 3.83
CA ALA A 41 -22.13 6.27 2.92
C ALA A 41 -21.55 6.50 1.50
N PRO A 42 -21.20 5.43 0.76
CA PRO A 42 -20.66 5.55 -0.59
C PRO A 42 -21.63 6.22 -1.57
N GLU A 43 -22.94 6.11 -1.35
CA GLU A 43 -24.00 6.74 -2.16
C GLU A 43 -23.98 8.27 -2.11
N GLU A 44 -23.31 8.87 -1.16
CA GLU A 44 -23.12 10.32 -1.11
C GLU A 44 -22.02 10.84 -2.06
N THR A 45 -21.26 9.93 -2.69
CA THR A 45 -20.21 10.28 -3.66
C THR A 45 -20.71 10.18 -5.10
N ASP A 46 -20.02 10.85 -6.04
CA ASP A 46 -20.37 10.77 -7.47
C ASP A 46 -20.22 9.33 -8.00
N LEU A 47 -19.16 8.63 -7.60
CA LEU A 47 -18.96 7.22 -7.97
C LEU A 47 -20.08 6.34 -7.40
N GLY A 48 -20.46 6.52 -6.15
CA GLY A 48 -21.55 5.78 -5.53
C GLY A 48 -22.89 6.04 -6.22
N ARG A 49 -23.21 7.31 -6.51
CA ARG A 49 -24.42 7.69 -7.27
C ARG A 49 -24.41 7.12 -8.70
N PHE A 50 -23.25 7.15 -9.36
CA PHE A 50 -23.12 6.61 -10.71
C PHE A 50 -23.50 5.13 -10.80
N PHE A 51 -23.07 4.31 -9.83
CA PHE A 51 -23.39 2.87 -9.82
C PHE A 51 -24.73 2.54 -9.16
N GLN A 52 -25.36 3.49 -8.47
CA GLN A 52 -26.59 3.25 -7.68
C GLN A 52 -27.74 2.67 -8.49
N HIS A 53 -27.90 3.12 -9.73
CA HIS A 53 -28.96 2.61 -10.62
C HIS A 53 -28.80 1.10 -10.87
N GLU A 54 -27.60 0.67 -11.28
CA GLU A 54 -27.32 -0.75 -11.55
C GLU A 54 -27.36 -1.62 -10.30
N ILE A 55 -26.84 -1.11 -9.18
CA ILE A 55 -26.88 -1.81 -7.88
C ILE A 55 -28.34 -2.02 -7.46
N SER A 56 -29.19 -1.00 -7.60
CA SER A 56 -30.61 -1.08 -7.24
C SER A 56 -31.42 -1.99 -8.17
N ALA A 57 -31.06 -2.06 -9.45
CA ALA A 57 -31.68 -2.98 -10.42
C ALA A 57 -31.31 -4.45 -10.18
N HIS A 58 -30.21 -4.70 -9.44
CA HIS A 58 -29.70 -6.04 -9.17
C HIS A 58 -29.43 -6.26 -7.67
N PRO A 59 -30.49 -6.27 -6.81
CA PRO A 59 -30.33 -6.34 -5.36
C PRO A 59 -29.53 -7.57 -4.91
N GLY A 60 -28.53 -7.35 -4.02
CA GLY A 60 -27.68 -8.39 -3.47
C GLY A 60 -26.65 -8.95 -4.46
N LYS A 61 -26.57 -8.43 -5.67
CA LYS A 61 -25.55 -8.82 -6.65
C LYS A 61 -24.46 -7.76 -6.77
N SER A 62 -23.29 -8.21 -7.15
CA SER A 62 -22.15 -7.35 -7.47
C SER A 62 -21.86 -7.38 -8.96
N GLY A 63 -21.55 -6.22 -9.52
CA GLY A 63 -21.03 -6.10 -10.89
C GLY A 63 -19.53 -6.27 -10.90
N VAL A 64 -19.01 -6.97 -11.92
CA VAL A 64 -17.55 -7.12 -12.12
C VAL A 64 -17.19 -6.89 -13.57
N MET A 65 -16.04 -6.25 -13.80
CA MET A 65 -15.47 -6.02 -15.12
C MET A 65 -14.00 -6.49 -15.12
N LEU A 66 -13.64 -7.27 -16.14
CA LEU A 66 -12.27 -7.73 -16.31
C LEU A 66 -11.39 -6.59 -16.81
N ILE A 67 -10.22 -6.42 -16.20
CA ILE A 67 -9.15 -5.50 -16.61
C ILE A 67 -7.97 -6.34 -17.14
N PRO A 68 -7.95 -6.66 -18.44
CA PRO A 68 -7.03 -7.66 -18.99
C PRO A 68 -5.62 -7.14 -19.23
N THR A 69 -5.43 -5.84 -19.44
CA THR A 69 -4.13 -5.26 -19.81
C THR A 69 -3.52 -4.42 -18.71
N GLY A 70 -2.19 -4.30 -18.70
CA GLY A 70 -1.47 -3.41 -17.78
C GLY A 70 -1.86 -1.95 -17.98
N GLU A 71 -1.98 -1.50 -19.23
CA GLU A 71 -2.43 -0.15 -19.56
C GLU A 71 -3.79 0.19 -18.94
N TRP A 72 -4.77 -0.67 -19.12
CA TRP A 72 -6.08 -0.49 -18.50
C TRP A 72 -5.99 -0.48 -16.96
N GLY A 73 -5.20 -1.38 -16.41
CA GLY A 73 -4.97 -1.44 -14.97
C GLY A 73 -4.40 -0.14 -14.39
N PHE A 74 -3.45 0.47 -15.11
CA PHE A 74 -2.86 1.75 -14.74
C PHE A 74 -3.85 2.91 -14.89
N ARG A 75 -4.45 3.06 -16.08
CA ARG A 75 -5.39 4.14 -16.39
C ARG A 75 -6.60 4.14 -15.45
N THR A 76 -7.14 2.96 -15.14
CA THR A 76 -8.27 2.85 -14.22
C THR A 76 -7.91 3.33 -12.81
N ARG A 77 -6.74 2.95 -12.28
CA ARG A 77 -6.28 3.43 -10.96
C ARG A 77 -6.04 4.93 -10.94
N ALA A 78 -5.38 5.45 -11.97
CA ALA A 78 -5.13 6.89 -12.10
C ALA A 78 -6.44 7.69 -12.25
N GLY A 79 -7.36 7.23 -13.10
CA GLY A 79 -8.68 7.84 -13.27
C GLY A 79 -9.52 7.83 -11.99
N LEU A 80 -9.57 6.71 -11.30
CA LEU A 80 -10.28 6.61 -10.01
C LEU A 80 -9.66 7.51 -8.94
N SER A 81 -8.33 7.66 -8.90
CA SER A 81 -7.68 8.62 -8.00
C SER A 81 -8.12 10.06 -8.28
N ASN A 82 -8.28 10.42 -9.56
CA ASN A 82 -8.75 11.74 -9.95
C ASN A 82 -10.23 11.98 -9.56
N GLN A 83 -11.05 10.93 -9.60
CA GLN A 83 -12.50 11.00 -9.31
C GLN A 83 -12.83 10.81 -7.83
N ALA A 84 -11.89 10.36 -7.01
CA ALA A 84 -12.11 10.18 -5.58
C ALA A 84 -12.56 11.48 -4.90
N GLU A 85 -13.63 11.40 -4.10
CA GLU A 85 -14.19 12.53 -3.37
C GLU A 85 -13.95 12.43 -1.86
N ARG A 86 -14.00 11.23 -1.28
CA ARG A 86 -13.99 11.01 0.17
C ARG A 86 -12.85 10.12 0.63
N THR A 87 -12.64 8.96 -0.01
CA THR A 87 -11.67 7.98 0.48
C THR A 87 -10.96 7.22 -0.63
N ILE A 88 -9.67 6.92 -0.40
CA ILE A 88 -8.90 5.94 -1.16
C ILE A 88 -8.26 4.98 -0.17
N ASP A 89 -8.56 3.69 -0.27
CA ASP A 89 -7.98 2.64 0.54
C ASP A 89 -7.15 1.69 -0.35
N LEU A 90 -5.87 1.57 -0.06
CA LEU A 90 -4.88 0.88 -0.89
C LEU A 90 -4.21 -0.24 -0.12
N GLN A 91 -4.19 -1.45 -0.68
CA GLN A 91 -3.50 -2.60 -0.11
C GLN A 91 -2.63 -3.25 -1.18
N TYR A 92 -1.30 -3.26 -0.99
CA TYR A 92 -0.37 -3.81 -1.97
C TYR A 92 0.78 -4.58 -1.33
N TYR A 93 1.21 -5.64 -2.02
CA TYR A 93 2.42 -6.36 -1.67
C TYR A 93 3.66 -5.62 -2.15
N ILE A 94 3.66 -5.10 -3.41
CA ILE A 94 4.75 -4.32 -3.99
C ILE A 94 4.23 -2.95 -4.44
N TRP A 95 4.99 -1.90 -4.07
CA TRP A 95 4.87 -0.56 -4.64
C TRP A 95 6.27 -0.06 -4.98
N GLU A 96 6.59 0.00 -6.28
CA GLU A 96 7.91 0.41 -6.75
C GLU A 96 8.02 1.92 -6.90
N ASN A 97 9.24 2.44 -6.75
CA ASN A 97 9.54 3.85 -7.00
C ASN A 97 10.04 4.06 -8.43
N ASP A 98 9.30 3.53 -9.38
CA ASP A 98 9.52 3.65 -10.82
C ASP A 98 8.54 4.64 -11.47
N LEU A 99 8.42 4.65 -12.81
CA LEU A 99 7.59 5.59 -13.52
C LEU A 99 6.12 5.50 -13.09
N THR A 100 5.53 4.31 -13.13
CA THR A 100 4.11 4.12 -12.81
C THR A 100 3.81 4.32 -11.34
N GLY A 101 4.69 3.84 -10.45
CA GLY A 101 4.54 4.02 -9.01
C GLY A 101 4.59 5.49 -8.59
N ARG A 102 5.45 6.29 -9.22
CA ARG A 102 5.57 7.73 -8.96
C ARG A 102 4.37 8.53 -9.50
N ILE A 103 3.85 8.18 -10.68
CA ILE A 103 2.65 8.84 -11.23
C ILE A 103 1.44 8.53 -10.35
N LEU A 104 1.23 7.27 -9.93
CA LEU A 104 0.13 6.92 -9.04
C LEU A 104 0.27 7.59 -7.67
N ALA A 105 1.48 7.70 -7.13
CA ALA A 105 1.74 8.43 -5.88
C ALA A 105 1.36 9.91 -6.02
N GLU A 106 1.68 10.52 -7.16
CA GLU A 106 1.29 11.91 -7.47
C GLU A 106 -0.24 12.06 -7.55
N ARG A 107 -0.96 11.14 -8.22
CA ARG A 107 -2.43 11.17 -8.27
C ARG A 107 -3.07 11.04 -6.88
N ILE A 108 -2.51 10.20 -6.04
CA ILE A 108 -2.95 10.02 -4.64
C ILE A 108 -2.69 11.29 -3.82
N LEU A 109 -1.52 11.91 -3.96
CA LEU A 109 -1.21 13.20 -3.32
C LEU A 109 -2.19 14.29 -3.75
N ARG A 110 -2.49 14.41 -5.05
CA ARG A 110 -3.50 15.36 -5.54
C ARG A 110 -4.91 15.07 -5.01
N ALA A 111 -5.27 13.79 -4.85
CA ALA A 111 -6.53 13.44 -4.20
C ALA A 111 -6.55 13.90 -2.74
N ALA A 112 -5.46 13.66 -2.02
CA ALA A 112 -5.30 14.12 -0.65
C ALA A 112 -5.32 15.65 -0.51
N ASP A 113 -4.70 16.39 -1.45
CA ASP A 113 -4.78 17.87 -1.53
C ASP A 113 -6.23 18.36 -1.69
N ARG A 114 -7.09 17.58 -2.38
CA ARG A 114 -8.53 17.87 -2.49
C ARG A 114 -9.33 17.52 -1.23
N GLY A 115 -8.71 16.95 -0.21
CA GLY A 115 -9.35 16.55 1.06
C GLY A 115 -9.75 15.07 1.13
N VAL A 116 -9.39 14.26 0.14
CA VAL A 116 -9.65 12.82 0.17
C VAL A 116 -8.79 12.16 1.24
N ARG A 117 -9.41 11.37 2.13
CA ARG A 117 -8.69 10.54 3.10
C ARG A 117 -8.06 9.35 2.41
N VAL A 118 -6.77 9.18 2.55
CA VAL A 118 -6.00 8.07 1.98
C VAL A 118 -5.46 7.17 3.07
N ARG A 119 -5.72 5.85 2.96
CA ARG A 119 -5.08 4.81 3.75
C ARG A 119 -4.30 3.89 2.82
N MET A 120 -3.00 3.77 3.06
CA MET A 120 -2.12 2.93 2.23
C MET A 120 -1.46 1.87 3.10
N LEU A 121 -1.80 0.59 2.88
CA LEU A 121 -1.23 -0.56 3.56
C LEU A 121 -0.30 -1.31 2.62
N LEU A 122 0.98 -1.36 2.95
CA LEU A 122 2.02 -1.99 2.14
C LEU A 122 2.73 -3.10 2.91
N ASP A 123 3.07 -4.20 2.24
CA ASP A 123 3.92 -5.21 2.86
C ASP A 123 5.37 -4.71 2.95
N HIS A 124 5.97 -4.77 4.15
CA HIS A 124 7.28 -4.17 4.38
C HIS A 124 8.43 -4.91 3.68
N ILE A 125 8.27 -6.18 3.30
CA ILE A 125 9.37 -6.95 2.71
C ILE A 125 9.86 -6.33 1.39
N THR A 126 8.97 -5.68 0.65
CA THR A 126 9.24 -5.11 -0.67
C THR A 126 9.44 -3.61 -0.65
N THR A 127 9.10 -2.92 0.45
CA THR A 127 9.15 -1.46 0.54
C THR A 127 10.37 -0.92 1.27
N THR A 128 11.23 -1.77 1.83
CA THR A 128 12.40 -1.35 2.65
C THR A 128 13.32 -0.33 1.99
N LYS A 129 13.37 -0.30 0.65
CA LYS A 129 14.14 0.68 -0.13
C LYS A 129 13.41 2.00 -0.36
N THR A 130 12.09 2.02 -0.16
CA THR A 130 11.20 3.16 -0.44
C THR A 130 10.62 3.78 0.82
N ASP A 131 10.89 3.22 2.00
CA ASP A 131 10.36 3.67 3.29
C ASP A 131 10.50 5.18 3.51
N PHE A 132 11.62 5.76 3.10
CA PHE A 132 11.88 7.19 3.23
C PHE A 132 10.89 8.05 2.41
N ASN A 133 10.58 7.64 1.18
CA ASN A 133 9.60 8.34 0.34
C ASN A 133 8.17 8.14 0.86
N LEU A 134 7.86 6.93 1.37
CA LEU A 134 6.57 6.64 2.00
C LEU A 134 6.39 7.47 3.28
N ALA A 135 7.43 7.58 4.12
CA ALA A 135 7.39 8.40 5.32
C ALA A 135 7.20 9.90 5.01
N ARG A 136 7.76 10.40 3.90
CA ARG A 136 7.47 11.76 3.42
C ARG A 136 6.01 11.93 3.02
N MET A 137 5.47 10.98 2.25
CA MET A 137 4.08 11.00 1.79
C MET A 137 3.09 10.93 2.98
N ASP A 138 3.42 10.15 4.01
CA ASP A 138 2.67 10.03 5.27
C ASP A 138 2.57 11.34 6.09
N ARG A 139 3.42 12.33 5.80
CA ARG A 139 3.34 13.66 6.42
C ARG A 139 2.17 14.51 5.91
N HIS A 140 1.55 14.13 4.80
CA HIS A 140 0.36 14.80 4.33
C HIS A 140 -0.82 14.55 5.29
N PRO A 141 -1.57 15.59 5.73
CA PRO A 141 -2.59 15.46 6.78
C PRO A 141 -3.72 14.48 6.43
N ASN A 142 -3.96 14.24 5.15
CA ASN A 142 -5.01 13.35 4.67
C ASN A 142 -4.49 11.97 4.23
N ILE A 143 -3.21 11.65 4.46
CA ILE A 143 -2.60 10.36 4.10
C ILE A 143 -2.08 9.67 5.35
N GLU A 144 -2.44 8.41 5.52
CA GLU A 144 -1.85 7.53 6.53
C GLU A 144 -1.29 6.28 5.84
N ILE A 145 0.00 5.99 6.06
CA ILE A 145 0.69 4.84 5.50
C ILE A 145 1.11 3.88 6.61
N ARG A 146 0.71 2.63 6.48
CA ARG A 146 1.11 1.55 7.38
C ARG A 146 1.88 0.48 6.64
N LEU A 147 2.88 -0.06 7.32
CA LEU A 147 3.66 -1.19 6.84
C LEU A 147 3.18 -2.47 7.54
N PHE A 148 2.80 -3.46 6.73
CA PHE A 148 2.34 -4.74 7.25
C PHE A 148 3.53 -5.62 7.61
N ASN A 149 3.49 -6.15 8.83
CA ASN A 149 4.46 -7.09 9.38
C ASN A 149 5.92 -6.63 9.17
N PRO A 150 6.27 -5.42 9.67
CA PRO A 150 7.55 -4.81 9.39
C PRO A 150 8.72 -5.55 10.04
N PHE A 151 9.89 -5.44 9.38
CA PHE A 151 11.17 -5.82 9.98
C PHE A 151 11.62 -4.76 10.97
N ASN A 152 12.30 -5.18 12.02
CA ASN A 152 12.94 -4.26 12.93
C ASN A 152 14.31 -3.82 12.37
N LYS A 153 14.45 -2.54 12.03
CA LYS A 153 15.70 -1.98 11.47
C LYS A 153 16.88 -2.02 12.46
N SER A 154 16.62 -2.09 13.77
CA SER A 154 17.66 -2.14 14.81
C SER A 154 18.33 -3.51 14.94
N THR A 155 17.78 -4.54 14.32
CA THR A 155 18.28 -5.91 14.40
C THR A 155 18.93 -6.34 13.10
N LEU A 156 20.07 -7.03 13.20
CA LEU A 156 20.67 -7.65 12.02
C LEU A 156 19.65 -8.61 11.37
N LEU A 157 19.36 -8.42 10.10
CA LEU A 157 18.34 -9.17 9.35
C LEU A 157 18.48 -10.69 9.52
N GLY A 158 19.71 -11.22 9.60
CA GLY A 158 19.96 -12.65 9.84
C GLY A 158 19.47 -13.14 11.20
N ILE A 159 19.58 -12.32 12.24
CA ILE A 159 19.10 -12.64 13.59
C ILE A 159 17.57 -12.63 13.59
N GLU A 160 16.96 -11.62 13.00
CA GLU A 160 15.50 -11.52 12.90
C GLU A 160 14.91 -12.68 12.10
N LEU A 161 15.52 -13.04 10.98
CA LEU A 161 15.11 -14.21 10.18
C LEU A 161 15.18 -15.50 11.01
N PHE A 162 16.22 -15.69 11.82
CA PHE A 162 16.39 -16.92 12.60
C PHE A 162 15.34 -17.08 13.70
N PHE A 163 15.03 -16.00 14.44
CA PHE A 163 14.13 -16.06 15.60
C PHE A 163 12.66 -15.78 15.26
N ASN A 164 12.37 -15.11 14.17
CA ASN A 164 11.01 -14.68 13.77
C ASN A 164 10.54 -15.25 12.44
N LEU A 165 11.13 -16.35 11.96
CA LEU A 165 10.82 -16.93 10.66
C LEU A 165 9.32 -17.22 10.48
N SER A 166 8.65 -17.72 11.53
CA SER A 166 7.21 -17.98 11.51
C SER A 166 6.40 -16.69 11.26
N ARG A 167 6.73 -15.60 11.95
CA ARG A 167 6.09 -14.30 11.73
C ARG A 167 6.39 -13.75 10.35
N LEU A 168 7.66 -13.78 9.95
CA LEU A 168 8.12 -13.21 8.68
C LEU A 168 7.59 -13.95 7.45
N ASN A 169 7.17 -15.20 7.60
CA ASN A 169 6.50 -15.95 6.52
C ASN A 169 5.04 -15.52 6.28
N HIS A 170 4.41 -14.82 7.22
CA HIS A 170 3.06 -14.31 7.04
C HIS A 170 3.12 -12.96 6.33
N ARG A 171 3.11 -13.00 4.99
CA ARG A 171 3.12 -11.80 4.14
C ARG A 171 1.74 -11.48 3.61
N MET A 172 1.46 -10.20 3.45
CA MET A 172 0.21 -9.70 2.88
C MET A 172 0.35 -9.64 1.35
N HIS A 173 -0.16 -10.67 0.67
CA HIS A 173 -0.09 -10.75 -0.79
C HIS A 173 -1.32 -10.17 -1.51
N ASN A 174 -2.22 -9.53 -0.78
CA ASN A 174 -3.43 -8.88 -1.28
C ASN A 174 -3.08 -7.67 -2.14
N LYS A 175 -3.91 -7.40 -3.16
CA LYS A 175 -3.85 -6.18 -3.97
C LYS A 175 -5.27 -5.66 -4.12
N ALA A 176 -5.51 -4.51 -3.52
CA ALA A 176 -6.79 -3.82 -3.59
C ALA A 176 -6.59 -2.31 -3.74
N PHE A 177 -7.44 -1.70 -4.54
CA PHE A 177 -7.53 -0.27 -4.77
C PHE A 177 -9.00 0.11 -4.67
N ILE A 178 -9.42 0.66 -3.54
CA ILE A 178 -10.82 0.93 -3.23
C ILE A 178 -11.02 2.43 -3.18
N VAL A 179 -12.00 2.93 -3.92
CA VAL A 179 -12.32 4.36 -3.97
C VAL A 179 -13.75 4.58 -3.51
N ASP A 180 -13.90 5.51 -2.55
CA ASP A 180 -15.16 5.97 -1.98
C ASP A 180 -16.06 4.82 -1.47
N ASN A 181 -15.47 3.65 -1.17
CA ASN A 181 -16.21 2.43 -0.85
C ASN A 181 -17.31 2.09 -1.88
N ALA A 182 -17.21 2.64 -3.09
CA ALA A 182 -18.17 2.50 -4.19
C ALA A 182 -17.66 1.56 -5.28
N ILE A 183 -16.35 1.56 -5.53
CA ILE A 183 -15.69 0.73 -6.52
C ILE A 183 -14.36 0.20 -5.98
N ALA A 184 -14.03 -1.04 -6.33
CA ALA A 184 -12.75 -1.66 -5.99
C ALA A 184 -12.09 -2.27 -7.22
N ILE A 185 -10.76 -2.17 -7.30
CA ILE A 185 -9.93 -2.97 -8.20
C ILE A 185 -9.20 -4.00 -7.34
N VAL A 186 -9.35 -5.27 -7.67
CA VAL A 186 -8.64 -6.39 -7.04
C VAL A 186 -8.02 -7.28 -8.10
N GLY A 187 -6.90 -7.94 -7.81
CA GLY A 187 -6.28 -8.83 -8.78
C GLY A 187 -4.84 -9.21 -8.47
N GLY A 188 -4.07 -9.51 -9.51
CA GLY A 188 -2.68 -9.94 -9.40
C GLY A 188 -1.66 -8.81 -9.49
N ARG A 189 -2.01 -7.66 -10.10
CA ARG A 189 -1.06 -6.58 -10.36
C ARG A 189 -0.68 -5.82 -9.10
N ASN A 190 0.62 -5.75 -8.85
CA ASN A 190 1.19 -4.76 -7.95
C ASN A 190 1.37 -3.41 -8.67
N ILE A 191 1.98 -2.44 -7.99
CA ILE A 191 2.31 -1.14 -8.57
C ILE A 191 3.77 -1.13 -8.96
N GLY A 192 4.02 -1.01 -10.25
CA GLY A 192 5.35 -0.98 -10.85
C GLY A 192 5.30 -1.19 -12.37
N ASP A 193 6.32 -0.71 -13.07
CA ASP A 193 6.42 -0.70 -14.53
C ASP A 193 6.25 -2.09 -15.16
N HIS A 194 6.75 -3.13 -14.47
CA HIS A 194 6.63 -4.52 -14.89
C HIS A 194 5.19 -5.03 -14.95
N TYR A 195 4.30 -4.48 -14.12
CA TYR A 195 2.88 -4.89 -14.05
C TYR A 195 2.01 -4.12 -15.04
N PHE A 196 2.48 -2.98 -15.49
CA PHE A 196 1.71 -2.13 -16.41
C PHE A 196 2.20 -2.17 -17.86
N GLY A 197 3.18 -3.02 -18.17
CA GLY A 197 3.59 -3.31 -19.54
C GLY A 197 4.57 -2.32 -20.13
N ILE A 198 5.22 -1.48 -19.32
CA ILE A 198 6.16 -0.44 -19.77
C ILE A 198 7.63 -0.70 -19.41
N SER A 199 7.92 -1.79 -18.71
CA SER A 199 9.30 -2.15 -18.40
C SER A 199 10.03 -2.61 -19.66
N ALA A 200 11.24 -2.07 -19.87
CA ALA A 200 12.10 -2.47 -20.98
C ALA A 200 12.72 -3.87 -20.80
N ALA A 201 12.80 -4.36 -19.55
CA ALA A 201 13.44 -5.64 -19.24
C ALA A 201 12.50 -6.85 -19.36
N ALA A 202 11.36 -6.77 -18.67
CA ALA A 202 10.35 -7.83 -18.67
C ALA A 202 9.01 -7.26 -18.17
N ASN A 203 7.90 -7.84 -18.64
CA ASN A 203 6.57 -7.47 -18.20
C ASN A 203 5.79 -8.71 -17.76
N PHE A 204 5.10 -8.59 -16.62
CA PHE A 204 4.25 -9.64 -16.11
C PHE A 204 2.88 -9.64 -16.80
N ARG A 205 2.26 -10.82 -16.87
CA ARG A 205 0.88 -10.97 -17.31
C ARG A 205 0.03 -11.31 -16.11
N ASP A 206 -0.77 -10.35 -15.69
CA ASP A 206 -1.72 -10.47 -14.60
C ASP A 206 -3.11 -10.01 -15.03
N LEU A 207 -4.11 -10.36 -14.25
CA LEU A 207 -5.49 -9.93 -14.43
C LEU A 207 -5.95 -9.17 -13.19
N ASP A 208 -6.73 -8.11 -13.42
CA ASP A 208 -7.48 -7.44 -12.38
C ASP A 208 -8.97 -7.48 -12.71
N LEU A 209 -9.78 -7.26 -11.69
CA LEU A 209 -11.23 -7.06 -11.77
C LEU A 209 -11.55 -5.71 -11.15
N ALA A 210 -12.34 -4.91 -11.83
CA ALA A 210 -13.08 -3.83 -11.20
C ALA A 210 -14.40 -4.40 -10.67
N ALA A 211 -14.79 -4.04 -9.46
CA ALA A 211 -15.98 -4.55 -8.80
C ALA A 211 -16.80 -3.41 -8.20
N VAL A 212 -18.13 -3.53 -8.24
CA VAL A 212 -19.09 -2.60 -7.65
C VAL A 212 -20.19 -3.37 -6.92
N GLY A 213 -20.91 -2.72 -6.04
CA GLY A 213 -22.00 -3.33 -5.24
C GLY A 213 -21.51 -4.00 -3.96
N PRO A 214 -22.27 -4.95 -3.38
CA PRO A 214 -22.03 -5.49 -2.03
C PRO A 214 -20.60 -6.03 -1.81
N VAL A 215 -19.96 -6.61 -2.82
CA VAL A 215 -18.59 -7.13 -2.69
C VAL A 215 -17.56 -6.04 -2.33
N VAL A 216 -17.84 -4.77 -2.66
CA VAL A 216 -16.93 -3.68 -2.29
C VAL A 216 -16.92 -3.49 -0.78
N GLN A 217 -18.08 -3.60 -0.11
CA GLN A 217 -18.18 -3.55 1.34
C GLN A 217 -17.42 -4.71 2.00
N ASP A 218 -17.53 -5.93 1.43
CA ASP A 218 -16.79 -7.10 1.92
C ASP A 218 -15.25 -6.89 1.77
N LEU A 219 -14.81 -6.35 0.64
CA LEU A 219 -13.41 -6.01 0.41
C LEU A 219 -12.91 -4.93 1.37
N SER A 220 -13.72 -3.91 1.62
CA SER A 220 -13.41 -2.84 2.57
C SER A 220 -13.37 -3.37 4.02
N ALA A 221 -14.27 -4.25 4.41
CA ALA A 221 -14.24 -4.90 5.71
C ALA A 221 -12.95 -5.72 5.88
N SER A 222 -12.56 -6.50 4.87
CA SER A 222 -11.28 -7.21 4.87
C SER A 222 -10.08 -6.26 4.96
N PHE A 223 -10.10 -5.16 4.21
CA PHE A 223 -9.05 -4.13 4.33
C PHE A 223 -8.98 -3.57 5.76
N ASP A 224 -10.12 -3.24 6.37
CA ASP A 224 -10.19 -2.70 7.73
C ASP A 224 -9.64 -3.68 8.78
N GLU A 225 -9.86 -4.99 8.61
CA GLU A 225 -9.25 -6.02 9.46
C GLU A 225 -7.73 -6.00 9.38
N TYR A 226 -7.16 -5.96 8.17
CA TYR A 226 -5.71 -5.84 7.98
C TYR A 226 -5.18 -4.52 8.52
N TRP A 227 -5.84 -3.40 8.20
CA TRP A 227 -5.47 -2.06 8.61
C TRP A 227 -5.40 -1.90 10.13
N ASN A 228 -6.41 -2.39 10.83
CA ASN A 228 -6.53 -2.29 12.27
C ASN A 228 -5.81 -3.43 13.03
N SER A 229 -5.17 -4.35 12.31
CA SER A 229 -4.44 -5.47 12.92
C SER A 229 -3.18 -4.99 13.65
N LYS A 230 -2.73 -5.78 14.63
CA LYS A 230 -1.46 -5.52 15.34
C LYS A 230 -0.22 -5.57 14.44
N TYR A 231 -0.35 -6.14 13.24
CA TYR A 231 0.75 -6.27 12.28
C TYR A 231 0.91 -5.05 11.37
N SER A 232 -0.06 -4.15 11.37
CA SER A 232 -0.04 -2.91 10.60
C SER A 232 0.51 -1.78 11.45
N VAL A 233 1.72 -1.33 11.15
CA VAL A 233 2.47 -0.33 11.93
C VAL A 233 2.65 0.92 11.08
N PRO A 234 2.37 2.13 11.62
CA PRO A 234 2.61 3.38 10.89
C PRO A 234 4.05 3.50 10.40
N VAL A 235 4.23 3.98 9.18
CA VAL A 235 5.56 4.06 8.56
C VAL A 235 6.52 4.96 9.34
N ASN A 236 6.03 6.04 9.94
CA ASN A 236 6.81 6.96 10.76
C ASN A 236 7.38 6.28 12.04
N VAL A 237 6.65 5.31 12.61
CA VAL A 237 7.12 4.50 13.76
C VAL A 237 8.29 3.59 13.36
N ILE A 238 8.28 3.09 12.11
CA ILE A 238 9.33 2.20 11.59
C ILE A 238 10.56 2.98 11.14
N THR A 239 10.36 4.13 10.49
CA THR A 239 11.46 4.93 9.96
C THR A 239 12.12 5.80 11.01
N GLY A 240 11.35 6.30 11.97
CA GLY A 240 11.81 7.31 12.94
C GLY A 240 12.18 8.65 12.28
N GLU A 241 11.85 8.83 11.00
CA GLU A 241 12.24 10.02 10.24
C GLU A 241 11.39 11.24 10.58
N GLN A 242 12.04 12.36 10.67
CA GLN A 242 11.42 13.68 10.76
C GLN A 242 11.84 14.50 9.54
N PHE A 243 10.89 15.23 8.97
CA PHE A 243 11.12 16.05 7.78
C PHE A 243 10.74 17.48 8.08
N GLU A 244 11.53 18.42 7.58
CA GLU A 244 11.18 19.83 7.60
C GLU A 244 10.04 20.09 6.58
N GLU A 245 9.11 20.93 6.95
CA GLU A 245 7.90 21.19 6.15
C GLU A 245 8.25 21.76 4.75
N GLU A 246 9.29 22.56 4.67
CA GLU A 246 9.78 23.13 3.41
C GLU A 246 10.33 22.05 2.48
N GLU A 247 11.09 21.08 3.02
CA GLU A 247 11.60 19.94 2.25
C GLU A 247 10.45 19.11 1.66
N LEU A 248 9.37 18.90 2.44
CA LEU A 248 8.20 18.16 1.98
C LEU A 248 7.51 18.87 0.81
N ARG A 249 7.28 20.17 0.92
CA ARG A 249 6.68 21.00 -0.15
C ARG A 249 7.54 21.03 -1.41
N GLU A 250 8.85 21.16 -1.25
CA GLU A 250 9.78 21.11 -2.38
C GLU A 250 9.69 19.79 -3.13
N LYS A 251 9.73 18.65 -2.42
CA LYS A 251 9.64 17.32 -3.03
C LYS A 251 8.29 17.07 -3.69
N GLN A 252 7.20 17.52 -3.09
CA GLN A 252 5.86 17.45 -3.68
C GLN A 252 5.80 18.27 -4.98
N THR A 253 6.29 19.51 -4.96
CA THR A 253 6.36 20.38 -6.13
C THR A 253 7.21 19.78 -7.25
N GLN A 254 8.36 19.20 -6.92
CA GLN A 254 9.23 18.50 -7.88
C GLN A 254 8.50 17.32 -8.52
N LEU A 255 7.76 16.52 -7.75
CA LEU A 255 6.99 15.39 -8.26
C LEU A 255 5.87 15.87 -9.20
N TYR A 256 5.12 16.88 -8.81
CA TYR A 256 4.04 17.46 -9.63
C TYR A 256 4.56 18.03 -10.94
N GLY A 257 5.67 18.79 -10.89
CA GLY A 257 6.32 19.33 -12.09
C GLY A 257 6.83 18.24 -13.02
N TRP A 258 7.41 17.19 -12.46
CA TRP A 258 7.90 16.05 -13.23
C TRP A 258 6.76 15.30 -13.94
N VAL A 259 5.63 15.03 -13.26
CA VAL A 259 4.47 14.38 -13.88
C VAL A 259 3.85 15.28 -14.94
N ALA A 260 3.71 16.58 -14.69
CA ALA A 260 3.18 17.53 -15.67
C ALA A 260 4.03 17.60 -16.98
N GLU A 261 5.35 17.43 -16.89
CA GLU A 261 6.20 17.32 -18.08
C GLU A 261 5.94 16.01 -18.85
N LEU A 262 5.74 14.90 -18.12
CA LEU A 262 5.46 13.62 -18.75
C LEU A 262 4.10 13.60 -19.45
N GLU A 263 3.09 14.27 -18.94
CA GLU A 263 1.75 14.36 -19.54
C GLU A 263 1.72 15.04 -20.92
N LYS A 264 2.80 15.73 -21.30
CA LYS A 264 2.96 16.29 -22.67
C LYS A 264 3.22 15.22 -23.72
N PHE A 265 3.52 13.98 -23.33
CA PHE A 265 3.81 12.89 -24.25
C PHE A 265 2.65 11.87 -24.24
N PRO A 266 2.23 11.37 -25.44
CA PRO A 266 1.21 10.33 -25.50
C PRO A 266 1.76 9.04 -24.90
N TYR A 267 0.94 8.42 -24.06
CA TYR A 267 1.14 7.11 -23.46
C TYR A 267 2.60 6.74 -23.02
N PRO A 268 2.78 6.20 -21.84
CA PRO A 268 1.78 5.52 -21.00
C PRO A 268 0.97 6.43 -20.07
N ILE A 269 0.99 7.73 -20.27
CA ILE A 269 0.75 8.76 -19.25
C ILE A 269 -0.58 9.50 -19.46
N ASP A 270 -1.29 9.29 -20.57
CA ASP A 270 -2.62 9.88 -20.77
C ASP A 270 -3.64 9.34 -19.74
N THR A 271 -3.61 9.97 -18.57
CA THR A 271 -4.54 9.72 -17.47
C THR A 271 -5.74 10.67 -17.49
N ALA A 272 -5.76 11.61 -18.44
CA ALA A 272 -6.80 12.64 -18.56
C ALA A 272 -8.09 12.14 -19.24
N SER A 273 -8.10 10.90 -19.72
CA SER A 273 -9.29 10.34 -20.35
C SER A 273 -10.34 10.02 -19.29
N ASP A 274 -11.31 10.91 -19.12
CA ASP A 274 -12.55 10.72 -18.35
C ASP A 274 -13.40 9.54 -18.88
N SER A 275 -12.93 8.84 -19.92
CA SER A 275 -13.70 7.89 -20.70
C SER A 275 -13.46 6.42 -20.34
N VAL A 276 -12.80 6.09 -19.24
CA VAL A 276 -12.59 4.68 -18.84
C VAL A 276 -13.92 3.94 -18.67
N TRP A 277 -15.00 4.66 -18.35
CA TRP A 277 -16.35 4.12 -18.14
C TRP A 277 -17.34 4.40 -19.26
N ALA A 278 -16.95 5.14 -20.29
CA ALA A 278 -17.84 5.56 -21.39
C ALA A 278 -17.85 4.60 -22.59
N ARG A 279 -17.32 3.38 -22.44
CA ARG A 279 -17.35 2.38 -23.53
C ARG A 279 -18.09 1.13 -23.13
#